data_730a3ae9dd14789f1841bff0796ce218
#
_entry.id   730a3ae9dd14789f1841bff0796ce218
#
_cell.length_a   1.000
_cell.length_b   1.000
_cell.length_c   1.000
_cell.angle_alpha   90.00
_cell.angle_beta   90.00
_cell.angle_gamma   90.00
#
_symmetry.space_group_name_H-M   'P 1'
#
loop_
_entity.id
_entity.type
_entity.pdbx_description
1 polymer ?
#
loop_
_entity_poly.entity_id
_entity_poly.type
_entity_poly.pdbx_seq_one_letter_code
_entity_poly.pdbx_strand_id
1 'polypeptide(L)'
;VGCAGEIKSVTPAMLSRLPCLSCSPQSCILFESRVLEVRDGTHVSIQRIKGTQDILPEASRAWQELESVMHRLTGEYGFQEIRTPVFEATALFVRGVGETSDIVEKEMYTFEDEGKRSLTLRPEGTASVCRAYVENKLYGLPQPQKLYYIGPMFRSENPQAGRFRQFHQLGVEVLGVDNPLVDAEVIQLAVQIFHALNIKGMELQINSVGCPVCRADHREVLLAFLERKRQGLCGLCQGRLERNPMRVLDCKNARCQELTEGAPTTFTSLCPECRDHFDRVQALLQTADVAYTLNPRLVRGLDYYRKTAFEIVVAEAAGTQNALCGGGRYDALVEEVGGPPTPGMGFALGMERLLKVLSDQKIELGEGRVPPLAALAALGQSAQRSAFRILSQLRRKGVPVTMDVMGRSLKSQLRTANRDGVRYTVIIGEDEMERGVAVVRHMLEGEQWEVGLEECVEWLERKYR
;
A
#
# COMPACT_ATOMS: atom_id res chain seq x y z
N VAL A 1 30.83 -2.73 44.01
CA VAL A 1 32.14 -3.27 44.27
C VAL A 1 32.32 -4.44 43.31
N GLY A 2 33.27 -4.30 42.38
CA GLY A 2 33.38 -5.13 41.21
C GLY A 2 33.85 -6.57 41.45
N CYS A 3 33.52 -7.40 40.50
CA CYS A 3 34.26 -8.63 40.16
C CYS A 3 34.35 -8.71 38.64
N ALA A 4 35.49 -8.22 38.12
CA ALA A 4 35.96 -8.62 36.80
C ALA A 4 36.80 -9.88 37.01
N GLY A 5 36.36 -11.02 36.49
CA GLY A 5 37.08 -12.29 36.46
C GLY A 5 36.87 -12.89 35.06
N GLU A 6 38.00 -13.12 34.38
CA GLU A 6 38.12 -13.72 33.06
C GLU A 6 37.39 -15.05 32.95
N ILE A 7 36.50 -15.17 31.97
CA ILE A 7 35.81 -16.44 31.65
C ILE A 7 36.70 -17.17 30.63
N LYS A 8 37.43 -18.18 31.09
CA LYS A 8 38.02 -19.21 30.23
C LYS A 8 36.90 -20.16 29.75
N SER A 9 36.95 -20.50 28.49
CA SER A 9 36.02 -21.36 27.75
C SER A 9 35.51 -22.57 28.56
N VAL A 10 34.18 -22.64 28.72
CA VAL A 10 33.46 -23.80 29.29
C VAL A 10 32.66 -24.47 28.17
N THR A 11 32.91 -25.75 27.97
CA THR A 11 32.17 -26.58 27.00
C THR A 11 30.71 -26.84 27.40
N PRO A 12 29.79 -27.07 26.47
CA PRO A 12 28.33 -27.11 26.72
C PRO A 12 27.82 -28.27 27.63
N ALA A 13 28.68 -29.19 28.00
CA ALA A 13 28.25 -30.42 28.73
C ALA A 13 28.12 -30.24 30.26
N MET A 14 28.45 -29.07 30.84
CA MET A 14 28.51 -28.87 32.31
C MET A 14 27.38 -27.99 32.89
N LEU A 15 26.42 -27.54 32.11
CA LEU A 15 25.36 -26.62 32.58
C LEU A 15 24.06 -27.30 33.06
N SER A 16 24.00 -28.62 33.14
CA SER A 16 22.76 -29.34 33.46
C SER A 16 22.54 -29.71 34.92
N ARG A 17 23.43 -29.34 35.87
CA ARG A 17 23.27 -29.74 37.28
C ARG A 17 23.82 -28.70 38.26
N LEU A 18 23.15 -27.57 38.42
CA LEU A 18 23.31 -26.76 39.66
C LEU A 18 21.92 -26.25 40.09
N PRO A 19 21.41 -26.60 41.26
CA PRO A 19 20.17 -26.06 41.81
C PRO A 19 20.42 -24.63 42.30
N CYS A 20 19.57 -23.71 41.88
CA CYS A 20 19.54 -22.34 42.44
C CYS A 20 18.88 -22.36 43.83
N LEU A 21 19.64 -22.03 44.87
CA LEU A 21 19.24 -22.15 46.27
C LEU A 21 18.48 -20.92 46.82
N SER A 22 17.92 -20.04 46.00
CA SER A 22 17.28 -18.80 46.49
C SER A 22 16.03 -18.30 45.79
N CYS A 23 15.32 -19.11 45.00
CA CYS A 23 14.04 -18.70 44.38
C CYS A 23 12.88 -19.59 44.82
N SER A 24 11.76 -18.98 45.25
CA SER A 24 10.51 -19.67 45.57
C SER A 24 9.85 -20.17 44.26
N PRO A 25 9.04 -21.27 44.31
CA PRO A 25 8.56 -21.94 43.09
C PRO A 25 7.50 -21.21 42.26
N GLN A 26 7.15 -19.97 42.58
CA GLN A 26 6.04 -19.26 41.92
C GLN A 26 6.45 -18.06 41.05
N SER A 27 7.73 -17.81 40.83
CA SER A 27 8.20 -16.63 40.11
C SER A 27 9.08 -16.91 38.88
N CYS A 28 9.19 -18.15 38.40
CA CYS A 28 9.82 -18.44 37.12
C CYS A 28 8.74 -18.49 36.02
N ILE A 29 8.36 -17.33 35.50
CA ILE A 29 7.75 -17.26 34.17
C ILE A 29 8.88 -17.51 33.19
N LEU A 30 8.90 -18.73 32.63
CA LEU A 30 9.77 -19.14 31.54
C LEU A 30 9.54 -18.21 30.35
N PHE A 31 10.44 -17.26 30.16
CA PHE A 31 10.72 -16.69 28.87
C PHE A 31 11.32 -17.84 28.02
N GLU A 32 10.52 -18.62 27.33
CA GLU A 32 10.97 -19.41 26.21
C GLU A 32 11.38 -18.47 25.08
N SER A 33 12.59 -17.88 25.21
CA SER A 33 13.34 -17.50 24.04
C SER A 33 13.62 -18.79 23.28
N ARG A 34 12.86 -19.05 22.21
CA ARG A 34 13.25 -20.04 21.20
C ARG A 34 14.56 -19.53 20.58
N VAL A 35 15.66 -19.87 21.23
CA VAL A 35 16.97 -19.88 20.60
C VAL A 35 16.84 -20.88 19.46
N LEU A 36 16.86 -20.40 18.23
CA LEU A 36 16.99 -21.25 17.05
C LEU A 36 18.25 -22.12 17.26
N GLU A 37 18.04 -23.42 17.52
CA GLU A 37 19.11 -24.40 17.55
C GLU A 37 19.85 -24.34 16.21
N VAL A 38 21.06 -23.84 16.22
CA VAL A 38 22.02 -23.97 15.12
C VAL A 38 22.41 -25.44 15.08
N ARG A 39 21.70 -26.25 14.33
CA ARG A 39 22.12 -27.60 13.98
C ARG A 39 23.17 -27.51 12.87
N ASP A 40 24.35 -28.01 13.17
CA ASP A 40 25.42 -28.37 12.24
C ASP A 40 25.68 -27.38 11.08
N GLY A 41 26.60 -26.43 11.27
CA GLY A 41 27.43 -25.81 10.20
C GLY A 41 26.78 -25.31 8.91
N THR A 42 25.48 -25.54 8.71
CA THR A 42 24.70 -25.03 7.59
C THR A 42 24.23 -23.61 7.93
N HIS A 43 24.78 -22.60 7.28
CA HIS A 43 24.23 -21.25 7.29
C HIS A 43 22.77 -21.31 6.76
N VAL A 44 21.81 -21.35 7.67
CA VAL A 44 20.41 -21.15 7.29
C VAL A 44 20.26 -19.71 6.82
N SER A 45 20.07 -19.50 5.53
CA SER A 45 19.81 -18.16 5.00
C SER A 45 18.54 -17.60 5.60
N ILE A 46 18.62 -16.41 6.19
CA ILE A 46 17.43 -15.69 6.68
C ILE A 46 16.57 -15.33 5.46
N GLN A 47 15.33 -15.76 5.48
CA GLN A 47 14.36 -15.48 4.42
C GLN A 47 13.31 -14.48 4.91
N ARG A 48 12.70 -13.75 3.97
CA ARG A 48 11.57 -12.88 4.25
C ARG A 48 10.39 -13.65 4.84
N ILE A 49 9.60 -12.97 5.64
CA ILE A 49 8.39 -13.55 6.22
C ILE A 49 7.36 -13.85 5.12
N LYS A 50 6.72 -15.02 5.19
CA LYS A 50 5.66 -15.42 4.25
C LYS A 50 4.52 -14.39 4.26
N GLY A 51 4.16 -13.88 3.09
CA GLY A 51 3.12 -12.84 2.93
C GLY A 51 3.67 -11.42 2.95
N THR A 52 4.99 -11.24 2.97
CA THR A 52 5.65 -9.96 2.66
C THR A 52 6.42 -10.08 1.34
N GLN A 53 6.80 -8.97 0.74
CA GLN A 53 7.59 -8.95 -0.49
C GLN A 53 8.62 -7.82 -0.47
N ASP A 54 9.74 -8.05 -1.15
CA ASP A 54 10.70 -7.02 -1.48
C ASP A 54 10.32 -6.43 -2.84
N ILE A 55 10.27 -5.10 -2.93
CA ILE A 55 10.06 -4.40 -4.20
C ILE A 55 11.45 -4.11 -4.78
N LEU A 56 11.88 -4.97 -5.70
CA LEU A 56 13.20 -4.87 -6.31
C LEU A 56 13.27 -3.72 -7.34
N PRO A 57 14.48 -3.27 -7.74
CA PRO A 57 14.65 -2.12 -8.64
C PRO A 57 13.87 -2.18 -9.95
N GLU A 58 13.68 -3.36 -10.52
CA GLU A 58 12.89 -3.55 -11.75
C GLU A 58 11.41 -3.27 -11.52
N ALA A 59 10.86 -3.76 -10.39
CA ALA A 59 9.47 -3.53 -10.02
C ALA A 59 9.23 -2.11 -9.50
N SER A 60 10.23 -1.50 -8.83
CA SER A 60 10.11 -0.19 -8.17
C SER A 60 9.66 0.94 -9.11
N ARG A 61 9.92 0.82 -10.41
CA ARG A 61 9.51 1.83 -11.39
C ARG A 61 8.03 1.86 -11.63
N ALA A 62 7.42 0.68 -11.79
CA ALA A 62 5.96 0.59 -11.92
C ALA A 62 5.28 1.17 -10.68
N TRP A 63 5.89 0.98 -9.49
CA TRP A 63 5.42 1.61 -8.25
C TRP A 63 5.54 3.13 -8.29
N GLN A 64 6.71 3.67 -8.68
CA GLN A 64 6.94 5.11 -8.76
C GLN A 64 6.00 5.79 -9.77
N GLU A 65 5.77 5.17 -10.91
CA GLU A 65 4.84 5.69 -11.92
C GLU A 65 3.40 5.64 -11.41
N LEU A 66 2.99 4.54 -10.78
CA LEU A 66 1.68 4.42 -10.16
C LEU A 66 1.48 5.51 -9.09
N GLU A 67 2.45 5.70 -8.20
CA GLU A 67 2.42 6.75 -7.18
C GLU A 67 2.37 8.15 -7.81
N SER A 68 3.12 8.39 -8.89
CA SER A 68 3.10 9.66 -9.63
C SER A 68 1.70 9.98 -10.18
N VAL A 69 1.03 9.00 -10.80
CA VAL A 69 -0.35 9.15 -11.27
C VAL A 69 -1.29 9.46 -10.11
N MET A 70 -1.14 8.77 -8.97
CA MET A 70 -1.96 8.99 -7.78
C MET A 70 -1.76 10.37 -7.18
N HIS A 71 -0.52 10.82 -7.00
CA HIS A 71 -0.20 12.17 -6.49
C HIS A 71 -0.76 13.27 -7.42
N ARG A 72 -0.62 13.09 -8.72
CA ARG A 72 -1.13 14.05 -9.70
C ARG A 72 -2.66 14.16 -9.64
N LEU A 73 -3.38 13.03 -9.71
CA LEU A 73 -4.84 13.03 -9.72
C LEU A 73 -5.43 13.53 -8.41
N THR A 74 -4.91 13.10 -7.27
CA THR A 74 -5.36 13.63 -5.96
C THR A 74 -5.12 15.13 -5.86
N GLY A 75 -3.98 15.62 -6.36
CA GLY A 75 -3.68 17.06 -6.43
C GLY A 75 -4.65 17.82 -7.34
N GLU A 76 -5.01 17.28 -8.52
CA GLU A 76 -6.00 17.88 -9.44
C GLU A 76 -7.39 18.01 -8.80
N TYR A 77 -7.75 17.11 -7.86
CA TYR A 77 -9.00 17.18 -7.09
C TYR A 77 -8.88 18.00 -5.79
N GLY A 78 -7.73 18.64 -5.53
CA GLY A 78 -7.48 19.49 -4.38
C GLY A 78 -7.23 18.77 -3.06
N PHE A 79 -6.87 17.47 -3.09
CA PHE A 79 -6.46 16.73 -1.91
C PHE A 79 -5.03 17.06 -1.49
N GLN A 80 -4.77 17.05 -0.19
CA GLN A 80 -3.45 17.24 0.41
C GLN A 80 -2.97 15.95 1.06
N GLU A 81 -1.67 15.66 0.90
CA GLU A 81 -1.09 14.45 1.50
C GLU A 81 -1.04 14.53 3.02
N ILE A 82 -1.47 13.46 3.68
CA ILE A 82 -1.28 13.23 5.11
C ILE A 82 -0.50 11.93 5.32
N ARG A 83 0.46 11.95 6.24
CA ARG A 83 1.21 10.75 6.65
C ARG A 83 1.00 10.50 8.12
N THR A 84 0.37 9.37 8.44
CA THR A 84 0.13 8.92 9.81
C THR A 84 1.13 7.83 10.20
N PRO A 85 1.38 7.61 11.50
CA PRO A 85 2.21 6.50 11.97
C PRO A 85 1.74 5.15 11.44
N VAL A 86 2.67 4.20 11.30
CA VAL A 86 2.35 2.83 10.87
C VAL A 86 1.81 1.96 12.01
N PHE A 87 1.92 2.40 13.24
CA PHE A 87 1.33 1.75 14.41
C PHE A 87 0.59 2.79 15.28
N GLU A 88 -0.46 2.37 15.91
CA GLU A 88 -1.36 3.18 16.72
C GLU A 88 -1.75 2.42 17.99
N ALA A 89 -2.40 3.09 18.92
CA ALA A 89 -3.05 2.40 20.04
C ALA A 89 -4.12 1.43 19.51
N THR A 90 -4.12 0.18 20.00
CA THR A 90 -5.07 -0.86 19.55
C THR A 90 -6.53 -0.39 19.67
N ALA A 91 -6.83 0.39 20.70
CA ALA A 91 -8.16 0.94 20.94
C ALA A 91 -8.69 1.80 19.78
N LEU A 92 -7.82 2.43 18.97
CA LEU A 92 -8.22 3.19 17.80
C LEU A 92 -8.94 2.31 16.78
N PHE A 93 -8.38 1.16 16.48
CA PHE A 93 -8.95 0.25 15.50
C PHE A 93 -10.15 -0.54 16.02
N VAL A 94 -10.12 -0.93 17.28
CA VAL A 94 -11.26 -1.61 17.93
C VAL A 94 -12.50 -0.73 17.88
N ARG A 95 -12.38 0.56 18.25
CA ARG A 95 -13.49 1.52 18.21
C ARG A 95 -13.88 1.92 16.79
N GLY A 96 -12.88 2.29 15.97
CA GLY A 96 -13.13 2.87 14.65
C GLY A 96 -13.54 1.85 13.60
N VAL A 97 -12.93 0.65 13.58
CA VAL A 97 -13.21 -0.37 12.55
C VAL A 97 -14.41 -1.25 12.91
N GLY A 98 -14.72 -1.35 14.21
CA GLY A 98 -15.80 -2.14 14.77
C GLY A 98 -15.36 -3.51 15.29
N GLU A 99 -15.79 -3.84 16.50
CA GLU A 99 -15.43 -5.09 17.20
C GLU A 99 -15.83 -6.36 16.43
N THR A 100 -16.89 -6.28 15.59
CA THR A 100 -17.42 -7.43 14.84
C THR A 100 -16.79 -7.59 13.45
N SER A 101 -15.85 -6.73 13.08
CA SER A 101 -15.15 -6.84 11.80
C SER A 101 -14.14 -7.98 11.81
N ASP A 102 -13.99 -8.69 10.67
CA ASP A 102 -12.98 -9.75 10.54
C ASP A 102 -11.54 -9.21 10.80
N ILE A 103 -11.32 -7.92 10.50
CA ILE A 103 -10.03 -7.25 10.72
C ILE A 103 -9.71 -7.22 12.22
N VAL A 104 -10.63 -6.73 13.05
CA VAL A 104 -10.40 -6.61 14.49
C VAL A 104 -10.36 -7.98 15.16
N GLU A 105 -11.22 -8.91 14.75
CA GLU A 105 -11.28 -10.25 15.36
C GLU A 105 -10.03 -11.11 15.08
N LYS A 106 -9.39 -10.98 13.87
CA LYS A 106 -8.45 -12.01 13.39
C LYS A 106 -7.23 -11.48 12.63
N GLU A 107 -7.28 -10.25 12.12
CA GLU A 107 -6.29 -9.81 11.14
C GLU A 107 -5.33 -8.73 11.66
N MET A 108 -5.47 -8.26 12.89
CA MET A 108 -4.57 -7.25 13.48
C MET A 108 -3.24 -7.87 13.93
N TYR A 109 -2.15 -7.16 13.65
CA TYR A 109 -0.85 -7.39 14.29
C TYR A 109 -0.73 -6.51 15.53
N THR A 110 -1.01 -7.09 16.69
CA THR A 110 -1.01 -6.39 17.99
C THR A 110 0.16 -6.85 18.84
N PHE A 111 0.81 -5.91 19.51
CA PHE A 111 1.93 -6.15 20.42
C PHE A 111 1.92 -5.15 21.58
N GLU A 112 2.66 -5.43 22.64
CA GLU A 112 2.86 -4.51 23.74
C GLU A 112 4.23 -3.83 23.64
N ASP A 113 4.29 -2.54 23.96
CA ASP A 113 5.56 -1.84 24.11
C ASP A 113 6.13 -2.01 25.54
N GLU A 114 7.34 -1.49 25.78
CA GLU A 114 7.98 -1.52 27.11
C GLU A 114 7.11 -0.89 28.21
N GLY A 115 6.27 0.07 27.87
CA GLY A 115 5.29 0.71 28.76
C GLY A 115 4.00 -0.07 28.94
N LYS A 116 3.91 -1.31 28.45
CA LYS A 116 2.72 -2.19 28.43
C LYS A 116 1.50 -1.57 27.75
N ARG A 117 1.72 -0.69 26.79
CA ARG A 117 0.65 -0.16 25.96
C ARG A 117 0.38 -1.12 24.80
N SER A 118 -0.89 -1.45 24.58
CA SER A 118 -1.29 -2.27 23.44
C SER A 118 -1.26 -1.44 22.16
N LEU A 119 -0.40 -1.83 21.22
CA LEU A 119 -0.17 -1.19 19.95
C LEU A 119 -0.52 -2.15 18.81
N THR A 120 -1.01 -1.60 17.70
CA THR A 120 -1.39 -2.37 16.52
C THR A 120 -0.78 -1.74 15.27
N LEU A 121 -0.17 -2.55 14.40
CA LEU A 121 0.18 -2.11 13.06
C LEU A 121 -1.11 -1.81 12.29
N ARG A 122 -1.22 -0.64 11.66
CA ARG A 122 -2.45 -0.16 11.02
C ARG A 122 -2.94 -1.14 9.94
N PRO A 123 -4.16 -1.68 10.07
CA PRO A 123 -4.75 -2.57 9.08
C PRO A 123 -5.44 -1.81 7.93
N GLU A 124 -5.67 -0.50 8.12
CA GLU A 124 -6.26 0.47 7.19
C GLU A 124 -5.86 1.89 7.60
N GLY A 125 -6.14 2.89 6.79
CA GLY A 125 -5.67 4.26 7.01
C GLY A 125 -6.72 5.24 7.56
N THR A 126 -8.01 4.99 7.34
CA THR A 126 -9.11 5.92 7.64
C THR A 126 -9.18 6.29 9.13
N ALA A 127 -9.11 5.28 10.03
CA ALA A 127 -9.13 5.52 11.47
C ALA A 127 -7.94 6.37 11.92
N SER A 128 -6.74 6.13 11.36
CA SER A 128 -5.54 6.93 11.67
C SER A 128 -5.68 8.38 11.20
N VAL A 129 -6.31 8.62 10.02
CA VAL A 129 -6.60 9.97 9.52
C VAL A 129 -7.63 10.67 10.42
N CYS A 130 -8.70 9.98 10.82
CA CYS A 130 -9.69 10.53 11.76
C CYS A 130 -9.07 10.90 13.12
N ARG A 131 -8.19 10.04 13.68
CA ARG A 131 -7.44 10.35 14.90
C ARG A 131 -6.55 11.59 14.69
N ALA A 132 -5.82 11.67 13.58
CA ALA A 132 -4.97 12.82 13.28
C ALA A 132 -5.79 14.10 13.11
N TYR A 133 -6.96 14.03 12.49
CA TYR A 133 -7.91 15.13 12.33
C TYR A 133 -8.36 15.68 13.70
N VAL A 134 -8.68 14.78 14.65
CA VAL A 134 -9.11 15.15 16.00
C VAL A 134 -7.94 15.72 16.82
N GLU A 135 -6.82 15.00 16.86
CA GLU A 135 -5.66 15.38 17.69
C GLU A 135 -5.07 16.73 17.28
N ASN A 136 -4.99 17.00 15.97
CA ASN A 136 -4.46 18.25 15.45
C ASN A 136 -5.55 19.33 15.27
N LYS A 137 -6.77 19.09 15.73
CA LYS A 137 -7.90 20.03 15.68
C LYS A 137 -8.19 20.55 14.26
N LEU A 138 -8.03 19.70 13.24
CA LEU A 138 -8.28 20.10 11.86
C LEU A 138 -9.75 20.49 11.62
N TYR A 139 -10.65 20.09 12.48
CA TYR A 139 -12.05 20.55 12.48
C TYR A 139 -12.21 22.06 12.74
N GLY A 140 -11.21 22.72 13.30
CA GLY A 140 -11.15 24.18 13.49
C GLY A 140 -10.66 24.95 12.28
N LEU A 141 -10.19 24.29 11.25
CA LEU A 141 -9.77 24.88 9.99
C LEU A 141 -10.96 25.02 9.03
N PRO A 142 -10.82 25.78 7.91
CA PRO A 142 -11.85 25.82 6.88
C PRO A 142 -12.20 24.42 6.36
N GLN A 143 -13.47 24.07 6.29
CA GLN A 143 -13.97 22.79 5.83
C GLN A 143 -14.44 22.86 4.36
N PRO A 144 -14.43 21.74 3.61
CA PRO A 144 -14.00 20.40 4.01
C PRO A 144 -12.47 20.23 4.02
N GLN A 145 -11.99 19.30 4.86
CA GLN A 145 -10.61 18.83 4.75
C GLN A 145 -10.55 17.66 3.77
N LYS A 146 -9.81 17.83 2.68
CA LYS A 146 -9.57 16.82 1.65
C LYS A 146 -8.15 16.26 1.82
N LEU A 147 -8.04 15.03 2.30
CA LEU A 147 -6.77 14.40 2.66
C LEU A 147 -6.58 13.11 1.87
N TYR A 148 -5.34 12.82 1.44
CA TYR A 148 -4.99 11.51 0.89
C TYR A 148 -3.71 10.97 1.52
N TYR A 149 -3.55 9.66 1.48
CA TYR A 149 -2.33 8.98 1.96
C TYR A 149 -1.94 7.86 1.01
N ILE A 150 -0.62 7.61 0.91
CA ILE A 150 -0.06 6.42 0.28
C ILE A 150 0.86 5.77 1.31
N GLY A 151 0.70 4.47 1.56
CA GLY A 151 1.57 3.81 2.52
C GLY A 151 1.21 2.36 2.84
N PRO A 152 2.07 1.71 3.65
CA PRO A 152 1.89 0.31 4.02
C PRO A 152 0.77 0.11 5.03
N MET A 153 0.03 -0.99 4.86
CA MET A 153 -0.97 -1.54 5.77
C MET A 153 -0.61 -2.98 6.12
N PHE A 154 -1.15 -3.50 7.23
CA PHE A 154 -0.74 -4.78 7.79
C PHE A 154 -1.95 -5.60 8.20
N ARG A 155 -2.09 -6.83 7.65
CA ARG A 155 -3.15 -7.76 8.03
C ARG A 155 -2.61 -9.17 8.16
N SER A 156 -2.92 -9.84 9.27
CA SER A 156 -2.52 -11.22 9.54
C SER A 156 -3.45 -12.22 8.83
N GLU A 157 -3.65 -12.02 7.52
CA GLU A 157 -4.45 -12.94 6.73
C GLU A 157 -3.60 -14.02 6.04
N ASN A 158 -4.26 -15.08 5.57
CA ASN A 158 -3.57 -16.10 4.79
C ASN A 158 -3.14 -15.53 3.44
N PRO A 159 -1.83 -15.55 3.13
CA PRO A 159 -1.33 -15.00 1.88
C PRO A 159 -1.85 -15.77 0.66
N GLN A 160 -2.31 -15.03 -0.34
CA GLN A 160 -2.71 -15.55 -1.64
C GLN A 160 -2.42 -14.50 -2.72
N ALA A 161 -2.65 -14.82 -3.98
CA ALA A 161 -2.38 -13.88 -5.09
C ALA A 161 -3.09 -12.53 -4.86
N GLY A 162 -2.32 -11.45 -4.81
CA GLY A 162 -2.81 -10.09 -4.54
C GLY A 162 -3.22 -9.81 -3.09
N ARG A 163 -2.95 -10.73 -2.14
CA ARG A 163 -3.15 -10.53 -0.70
C ARG A 163 -1.86 -10.79 0.06
N PHE A 164 -1.35 -9.75 0.66
CA PHE A 164 -0.13 -9.75 1.44
C PHE A 164 -0.43 -9.39 2.89
N ARG A 165 0.46 -9.80 3.80
CA ARG A 165 0.42 -9.39 5.21
C ARG A 165 0.89 -7.97 5.42
N GLN A 166 1.80 -7.50 4.57
CA GLN A 166 2.12 -6.10 4.37
C GLN A 166 1.78 -5.74 2.93
N PHE A 167 0.95 -4.74 2.73
CA PHE A 167 0.51 -4.25 1.43
C PHE A 167 0.35 -2.74 1.47
N HIS A 168 0.24 -2.09 0.31
CA HIS A 168 0.14 -0.64 0.22
C HIS A 168 -1.25 -0.22 -0.24
N GLN A 169 -1.71 0.89 0.30
CA GLN A 169 -2.94 1.53 -0.11
C GLN A 169 -2.70 2.99 -0.49
N LEU A 170 -3.39 3.45 -1.56
CA LEU A 170 -3.84 4.83 -1.65
C LEU A 170 -5.19 4.89 -0.94
N GLY A 171 -5.37 5.88 -0.08
CA GLY A 171 -6.68 6.26 0.45
C GLY A 171 -6.91 7.74 0.35
N VAL A 172 -8.17 8.14 0.20
CA VAL A 172 -8.62 9.53 0.23
C VAL A 172 -9.75 9.68 1.23
N GLU A 173 -9.76 10.79 1.95
CA GLU A 173 -10.73 11.08 3.01
C GLU A 173 -11.16 12.54 2.88
N VAL A 174 -12.47 12.78 2.82
CA VAL A 174 -13.08 14.12 2.90
C VAL A 174 -13.85 14.21 4.18
N LEU A 175 -13.45 15.12 5.05
CA LEU A 175 -14.03 15.30 6.39
C LEU A 175 -14.70 16.68 6.50
N GLY A 176 -15.83 16.76 7.24
CA GLY A 176 -16.48 18.01 7.58
C GLY A 176 -17.60 18.45 6.64
N VAL A 177 -18.15 17.56 5.79
CA VAL A 177 -19.23 17.91 4.87
C VAL A 177 -20.23 16.76 4.67
N ASP A 178 -21.53 17.05 4.83
CA ASP A 178 -22.63 16.12 4.55
C ASP A 178 -23.39 16.57 3.30
N ASN A 179 -22.76 16.40 2.13
CA ASN A 179 -23.38 16.74 0.86
C ASN A 179 -23.15 15.61 -0.14
N PRO A 180 -24.20 15.10 -0.83
CA PRO A 180 -24.07 14.08 -1.88
C PRO A 180 -23.08 14.40 -2.99
N LEU A 181 -22.78 15.70 -3.21
CA LEU A 181 -21.79 16.13 -4.19
C LEU A 181 -20.40 15.59 -3.88
N VAL A 182 -20.05 15.50 -2.59
CA VAL A 182 -18.75 14.94 -2.16
C VAL A 182 -18.67 13.44 -2.43
N ASP A 183 -19.78 12.72 -2.25
CA ASP A 183 -19.85 11.28 -2.56
C ASP A 183 -19.56 11.06 -4.05
N ALA A 184 -20.23 11.84 -4.91
CA ALA A 184 -20.03 11.76 -6.35
C ALA A 184 -18.60 12.15 -6.76
N GLU A 185 -18.03 13.22 -6.19
CA GLU A 185 -16.65 13.66 -6.46
C GLU A 185 -15.61 12.60 -6.06
N VAL A 186 -15.76 11.99 -4.88
CA VAL A 186 -14.87 10.94 -4.39
C VAL A 186 -14.97 9.68 -5.26
N ILE A 187 -16.18 9.28 -5.67
CA ILE A 187 -16.38 8.16 -6.60
C ILE A 187 -15.77 8.49 -7.97
N GLN A 188 -15.96 9.71 -8.48
CA GLN A 188 -15.40 10.16 -9.75
C GLN A 188 -13.86 10.11 -9.73
N LEU A 189 -13.21 10.57 -8.65
CA LEU A 189 -11.76 10.46 -8.50
C LEU A 189 -11.30 9.00 -8.54
N ALA A 190 -11.99 8.11 -7.82
CA ALA A 190 -11.68 6.68 -7.86
C ALA A 190 -11.74 6.13 -9.29
N VAL A 191 -12.83 6.40 -10.03
CA VAL A 191 -13.00 5.99 -11.44
C VAL A 191 -11.93 6.60 -12.34
N GLN A 192 -11.59 7.88 -12.15
CA GLN A 192 -10.57 8.58 -12.93
C GLN A 192 -9.17 7.96 -12.79
N ILE A 193 -8.82 7.43 -11.60
CA ILE A 193 -7.55 6.72 -11.40
C ILE A 193 -7.48 5.49 -12.32
N PHE A 194 -8.55 4.70 -12.40
CA PHE A 194 -8.59 3.51 -13.27
C PHE A 194 -8.55 3.87 -14.76
N HIS A 195 -9.24 4.95 -15.15
CA HIS A 195 -9.19 5.45 -16.52
C HIS A 195 -7.79 5.95 -16.91
N ALA A 196 -7.13 6.73 -16.03
CA ALA A 196 -5.78 7.24 -16.28
C ALA A 196 -4.74 6.12 -16.41
N LEU A 197 -4.98 4.97 -15.78
CA LEU A 197 -4.17 3.77 -15.89
C LEU A 197 -4.58 2.87 -17.05
N ASN A 198 -5.56 3.27 -17.88
CA ASN A 198 -6.09 2.50 -19.00
C ASN A 198 -6.61 1.09 -18.66
N ILE A 199 -7.05 0.86 -17.43
CA ILE A 199 -7.57 -0.43 -16.98
C ILE A 199 -8.91 -0.72 -17.69
N LYS A 200 -9.02 -1.92 -18.26
CA LYS A 200 -10.23 -2.38 -18.97
C LYS A 200 -11.11 -3.26 -18.08
N GLY A 201 -12.38 -3.39 -18.44
CA GLY A 201 -13.32 -4.27 -17.74
C GLY A 201 -13.64 -3.82 -16.30
N MET A 202 -13.46 -2.53 -16.00
CA MET A 202 -13.83 -1.94 -14.72
C MET A 202 -15.36 -1.78 -14.63
N GLU A 203 -15.94 -2.14 -13.49
CA GLU A 203 -17.32 -1.90 -13.14
C GLU A 203 -17.40 -1.18 -11.79
N LEU A 204 -18.06 -0.04 -11.75
CA LEU A 204 -18.40 0.68 -10.53
C LEU A 204 -19.72 0.13 -9.99
N GLN A 205 -19.71 -0.40 -8.79
CA GLN A 205 -20.91 -0.86 -8.08
C GLN A 205 -21.21 0.09 -6.91
N ILE A 206 -22.44 0.56 -6.78
CA ILE A 206 -22.86 1.45 -5.70
C ILE A 206 -24.07 0.89 -4.95
N ASN A 207 -24.17 1.25 -3.67
CA ASN A 207 -25.29 0.91 -2.79
C ASN A 207 -25.51 2.00 -1.75
N SER A 208 -26.68 2.00 -1.12
CA SER A 208 -26.91 2.70 0.14
C SER A 208 -27.10 1.70 1.27
N VAL A 209 -26.21 1.73 2.28
CA VAL A 209 -26.35 0.92 3.49
C VAL A 209 -27.20 1.60 4.58
N GLY A 210 -27.75 2.78 4.28
CA GLY A 210 -28.62 3.54 5.15
C GLY A 210 -27.96 4.15 6.39
N CYS A 211 -28.74 4.93 7.12
CA CYS A 211 -28.37 5.44 8.46
C CYS A 211 -28.67 4.40 9.56
N PRO A 212 -28.36 4.65 10.83
CA PRO A 212 -28.66 3.73 11.93
C PRO A 212 -30.13 3.30 12.01
N VAL A 213 -31.08 4.21 11.72
CA VAL A 213 -32.52 3.90 11.71
C VAL A 213 -32.83 2.92 10.58
N CYS A 214 -32.45 3.24 9.35
CA CYS A 214 -32.66 2.36 8.19
C CYS A 214 -32.04 0.97 8.42
N ARG A 215 -30.85 0.92 9.06
CA ARG A 215 -30.15 -0.34 9.35
C ARG A 215 -30.86 -1.17 10.41
N ALA A 216 -31.49 -0.54 11.41
CA ALA A 216 -32.28 -1.25 12.42
C ALA A 216 -33.48 -1.93 11.76
N ASP A 217 -34.27 -1.18 10.96
CA ASP A 217 -35.44 -1.69 10.25
C ASP A 217 -35.05 -2.80 9.26
N HIS A 218 -33.98 -2.57 8.47
CA HIS A 218 -33.48 -3.57 7.53
C HIS A 218 -32.98 -4.84 8.23
N ARG A 219 -32.27 -4.69 9.37
CA ARG A 219 -31.76 -5.82 10.14
C ARG A 219 -32.88 -6.73 10.61
N GLU A 220 -33.98 -6.18 11.07
CA GLU A 220 -35.13 -6.95 11.54
C GLU A 220 -35.73 -7.80 10.41
N VAL A 221 -36.01 -7.19 9.27
CA VAL A 221 -36.60 -7.87 8.10
C VAL A 221 -35.64 -8.90 7.52
N LEU A 222 -34.34 -8.56 7.40
CA LEU A 222 -33.30 -9.45 6.90
C LEU A 222 -33.09 -10.65 7.84
N LEU A 223 -33.08 -10.44 9.15
CA LEU A 223 -32.91 -11.50 10.14
C LEU A 223 -34.09 -12.47 10.07
N ALA A 224 -35.32 -11.98 10.00
CA ALA A 224 -36.53 -12.82 9.83
C ALA A 224 -36.48 -13.67 8.55
N PHE A 225 -35.91 -13.14 7.47
CA PHE A 225 -35.70 -13.89 6.21
C PHE A 225 -34.63 -14.95 6.36
N LEU A 226 -33.47 -14.62 6.98
CA LEU A 226 -32.31 -15.51 7.09
C LEU A 226 -32.51 -16.64 8.14
N GLU A 227 -33.25 -16.39 9.23
CA GLU A 227 -33.55 -17.39 10.25
C GLU A 227 -34.25 -18.62 9.68
N ARG A 228 -35.16 -18.43 8.73
CA ARG A 228 -35.82 -19.55 8.05
C ARG A 228 -34.89 -20.43 7.24
N LYS A 229 -33.66 -19.95 6.97
CA LYS A 229 -32.64 -20.60 6.15
C LYS A 229 -31.38 -20.93 6.94
N ARG A 230 -31.37 -20.67 8.25
CA ARG A 230 -30.19 -20.79 9.16
C ARG A 230 -29.45 -22.10 8.98
N GLN A 231 -30.16 -23.23 8.93
CA GLN A 231 -29.53 -24.56 8.84
C GLN A 231 -28.79 -24.82 7.53
N GLY A 232 -29.15 -24.12 6.46
CA GLY A 232 -28.47 -24.22 5.16
C GLY A 232 -27.27 -23.31 5.00
N LEU A 233 -27.10 -22.31 5.87
CA LEU A 233 -25.98 -21.37 5.84
C LEU A 233 -24.67 -22.05 6.33
N CYS A 234 -23.52 -21.57 5.81
CA CYS A 234 -22.22 -22.02 6.31
C CYS A 234 -22.00 -21.56 7.77
N GLY A 235 -21.12 -22.24 8.52
CA GLY A 235 -20.89 -21.96 9.94
C GLY A 235 -20.52 -20.49 10.23
N LEU A 236 -19.71 -19.85 9.35
CA LEU A 236 -19.39 -18.43 9.46
C LEU A 236 -20.66 -17.55 9.36
N CYS A 237 -21.55 -17.83 8.41
CA CYS A 237 -22.80 -17.08 8.23
C CYS A 237 -23.79 -17.33 9.37
N GLN A 238 -23.84 -18.51 9.96
CA GLN A 238 -24.64 -18.77 11.15
C GLN A 238 -24.22 -17.89 12.33
N GLY A 239 -22.90 -17.74 12.56
CA GLY A 239 -22.38 -16.81 13.58
C GLY A 239 -22.64 -15.34 13.25
N ARG A 240 -22.66 -14.95 11.96
CA ARG A 240 -22.98 -13.59 11.50
C ARG A 240 -24.43 -13.20 11.71
N LEU A 241 -25.38 -14.16 11.74
CA LEU A 241 -26.79 -13.87 12.00
C LEU A 241 -26.99 -13.11 13.31
N GLU A 242 -26.28 -13.49 14.35
CA GLU A 242 -26.41 -12.88 15.69
C GLU A 242 -25.73 -11.52 15.77
N ARG A 243 -24.54 -11.39 15.16
CA ARG A 243 -23.67 -10.21 15.28
C ARG A 243 -23.95 -9.15 14.21
N ASN A 244 -23.87 -9.53 12.94
CA ASN A 244 -24.08 -8.63 11.81
C ASN A 244 -24.68 -9.39 10.60
N PRO A 245 -25.99 -9.54 10.53
CA PRO A 245 -26.67 -10.31 9.48
C PRO A 245 -26.45 -9.75 8.08
N MET A 246 -26.19 -8.45 7.91
CA MET A 246 -25.86 -7.85 6.62
C MET A 246 -24.62 -8.50 5.97
N ARG A 247 -23.64 -8.93 6.76
CA ARG A 247 -22.42 -9.61 6.28
C ARG A 247 -22.70 -11.00 5.67
N VAL A 248 -23.90 -11.56 5.86
CA VAL A 248 -24.32 -12.82 5.21
C VAL A 248 -24.52 -12.60 3.70
N LEU A 249 -24.94 -11.38 3.29
CA LEU A 249 -25.16 -11.02 1.88
C LEU A 249 -23.86 -11.00 1.07
N ASP A 250 -22.71 -10.75 1.72
CA ASP A 250 -21.38 -10.75 1.09
C ASP A 250 -20.68 -12.14 1.17
N CYS A 251 -21.37 -13.19 1.57
CA CYS A 251 -20.77 -14.52 1.65
C CYS A 251 -20.39 -15.05 0.27
N LYS A 252 -19.13 -15.56 0.15
CA LYS A 252 -18.61 -16.12 -1.11
C LYS A 252 -18.94 -17.61 -1.28
N ASN A 253 -19.55 -18.26 -0.28
CA ASN A 253 -20.01 -19.63 -0.39
C ASN A 253 -21.24 -19.71 -1.31
N ALA A 254 -21.15 -20.50 -2.39
CA ALA A 254 -22.22 -20.65 -3.40
C ALA A 254 -23.58 -20.99 -2.77
N ARG A 255 -23.59 -21.93 -1.79
CA ARG A 255 -24.81 -22.30 -1.10
C ARG A 255 -25.44 -21.13 -0.32
N CYS A 256 -24.61 -20.28 0.31
CA CYS A 256 -25.12 -19.11 1.00
C CYS A 256 -25.65 -18.08 -0.01
N GLN A 257 -25.00 -17.92 -1.17
CA GLN A 257 -25.46 -17.03 -2.22
C GLN A 257 -26.85 -17.44 -2.75
N GLU A 258 -27.05 -18.74 -3.05
CA GLU A 258 -28.35 -19.28 -3.44
C GLU A 258 -29.43 -19.03 -2.37
N LEU A 259 -29.11 -19.34 -1.10
CA LEU A 259 -30.04 -19.16 0.01
C LEU A 259 -30.40 -17.69 0.27
N THR A 260 -29.54 -16.77 -0.07
CA THR A 260 -29.76 -15.32 0.09
C THR A 260 -30.32 -14.67 -1.17
N GLU A 261 -30.60 -15.44 -2.22
CA GLU A 261 -31.32 -14.95 -3.36
C GLU A 261 -32.73 -14.49 -2.94
N GLY A 262 -33.15 -13.27 -3.40
CA GLY A 262 -34.39 -12.64 -3.00
C GLY A 262 -34.40 -12.11 -1.54
N ALA A 263 -33.24 -11.98 -0.89
CA ALA A 263 -33.17 -11.34 0.43
C ALA A 263 -33.63 -9.88 0.36
N PRO A 264 -34.24 -9.36 1.41
CA PRO A 264 -34.59 -7.94 1.50
C PRO A 264 -33.39 -7.07 1.27
N THR A 265 -33.53 -5.99 0.50
CA THR A 265 -32.44 -5.02 0.23
C THR A 265 -32.56 -3.81 1.16
N THR A 266 -31.47 -3.10 1.39
CA THR A 266 -31.48 -1.86 2.17
C THR A 266 -32.40 -0.79 1.53
N PHE A 267 -32.55 -0.80 0.21
CA PHE A 267 -33.41 0.16 -0.51
C PHE A 267 -34.85 0.18 -0.03
N THR A 268 -35.40 -0.96 0.39
CA THR A 268 -36.78 -1.04 0.89
C THR A 268 -36.96 -0.43 2.27
N SER A 269 -35.86 -0.27 3.03
CA SER A 269 -35.84 0.24 4.42
C SER A 269 -35.22 1.65 4.52
N LEU A 270 -34.90 2.30 3.40
CA LEU A 270 -34.30 3.64 3.43
C LEU A 270 -35.36 4.67 3.90
N CYS A 271 -34.99 5.47 4.91
CA CYS A 271 -35.77 6.64 5.28
C CYS A 271 -35.72 7.69 4.16
N PRO A 272 -36.67 8.65 4.15
CA PRO A 272 -36.74 9.68 3.10
C PRO A 272 -35.44 10.44 2.87
N GLU A 273 -34.73 10.77 3.95
CA GLU A 273 -33.42 11.47 3.90
C GLU A 273 -32.34 10.63 3.20
N CYS A 274 -32.20 9.35 3.59
CA CYS A 274 -31.20 8.47 2.97
C CYS A 274 -31.54 8.15 1.52
N ARG A 275 -32.80 8.10 1.16
CA ARG A 275 -33.26 7.93 -0.20
C ARG A 275 -32.93 9.15 -1.04
N ASP A 276 -33.31 10.35 -0.60
CA ASP A 276 -32.99 11.61 -1.29
C ASP A 276 -31.48 11.78 -1.48
N HIS A 277 -30.71 11.51 -0.43
CA HIS A 277 -29.24 11.55 -0.51
C HIS A 277 -28.72 10.64 -1.63
N PHE A 278 -29.17 9.38 -1.66
CA PHE A 278 -28.69 8.39 -2.62
C PHE A 278 -29.18 8.69 -4.06
N ASP A 279 -30.41 9.16 -4.23
CA ASP A 279 -30.97 9.58 -5.53
C ASP A 279 -30.15 10.77 -6.09
N ARG A 280 -29.76 11.72 -5.24
CA ARG A 280 -28.87 12.84 -5.63
C ARG A 280 -27.47 12.37 -6.01
N VAL A 281 -26.87 11.42 -5.30
CA VAL A 281 -25.58 10.83 -5.70
C VAL A 281 -25.69 10.23 -7.10
N GLN A 282 -26.73 9.46 -7.37
CA GLN A 282 -26.95 8.84 -8.68
C GLN A 282 -27.11 9.89 -9.79
N ALA A 283 -27.90 10.93 -9.55
CA ALA A 283 -28.09 12.02 -10.52
C ALA A 283 -26.77 12.76 -10.82
N LEU A 284 -25.93 12.98 -9.81
CA LEU A 284 -24.61 13.61 -9.97
C LEU A 284 -23.64 12.73 -10.76
N LEU A 285 -23.61 11.44 -10.50
CA LEU A 285 -22.78 10.50 -11.27
C LEU A 285 -23.22 10.43 -12.74
N GLN A 286 -24.55 10.45 -13.00
CA GLN A 286 -25.09 10.53 -14.37
C GLN A 286 -24.69 11.84 -15.05
N THR A 287 -24.77 12.98 -14.35
CA THR A 287 -24.34 14.28 -14.87
C THR A 287 -22.86 14.32 -15.23
N ALA A 288 -22.02 13.53 -14.51
CA ALA A 288 -20.59 13.42 -14.74
C ALA A 288 -20.22 12.29 -15.74
N ASP A 289 -21.20 11.69 -16.41
CA ASP A 289 -21.03 10.55 -17.33
C ASP A 289 -20.30 9.35 -16.68
N VAL A 290 -20.46 9.16 -15.37
CA VAL A 290 -19.92 8.03 -14.63
C VAL A 290 -20.90 6.87 -14.63
N ALA A 291 -20.60 5.83 -15.40
CA ALA A 291 -21.41 4.62 -15.44
C ALA A 291 -21.28 3.82 -14.14
N TYR A 292 -22.40 3.30 -13.65
CA TYR A 292 -22.44 2.49 -12.43
C TYR A 292 -23.51 1.40 -12.50
N THR A 293 -23.36 0.38 -11.65
CA THR A 293 -24.37 -0.67 -11.41
C THR A 293 -24.87 -0.56 -9.96
N LEU A 294 -26.18 -0.63 -9.77
CA LEU A 294 -26.75 -0.76 -8.42
C LEU A 294 -26.57 -2.19 -7.93
N ASN A 295 -25.83 -2.36 -6.84
CA ASN A 295 -25.62 -3.66 -6.20
C ASN A 295 -26.21 -3.67 -4.78
N PRO A 296 -27.46 -4.09 -4.60
CA PRO A 296 -28.11 -4.11 -3.28
C PRO A 296 -27.48 -5.11 -2.29
N ARG A 297 -26.62 -6.00 -2.76
CA ARG A 297 -25.88 -6.94 -1.92
C ARG A 297 -24.54 -6.40 -1.46
N LEU A 298 -24.13 -5.23 -1.97
CA LEU A 298 -22.87 -4.60 -1.62
C LEU A 298 -22.91 -4.13 -0.16
N VAL A 299 -22.18 -4.80 0.69
CA VAL A 299 -21.89 -4.43 2.07
C VAL A 299 -20.39 -4.37 2.25
N ARG A 300 -19.90 -3.46 3.10
CA ARG A 300 -18.46 -3.28 3.32
C ARG A 300 -17.98 -4.14 4.49
N GLY A 301 -16.69 -4.46 4.48
CA GLY A 301 -16.03 -5.23 5.53
C GLY A 301 -15.80 -4.49 6.85
N LEU A 302 -16.14 -3.22 6.93
CA LEU A 302 -15.92 -2.32 8.04
C LEU A 302 -17.28 -1.79 8.52
N ASP A 303 -17.50 -1.74 9.82
CA ASP A 303 -18.85 -1.48 10.39
C ASP A 303 -19.21 0.01 10.42
N TYR A 304 -18.24 0.91 10.22
CA TYR A 304 -18.44 2.36 10.25
C TYR A 304 -19.21 2.94 9.07
N TYR A 305 -19.35 2.19 7.95
CA TYR A 305 -20.01 2.73 6.76
C TYR A 305 -21.49 3.04 6.97
N ARG A 306 -21.93 4.18 6.44
CA ARG A 306 -23.30 4.69 6.45
C ARG A 306 -23.65 5.30 5.11
N LYS A 307 -24.96 5.47 4.80
CA LYS A 307 -25.44 6.06 3.54
C LYS A 307 -24.75 5.39 2.31
N THR A 308 -23.98 6.15 1.54
CA THR A 308 -23.34 5.68 0.31
C THR A 308 -22.22 4.68 0.59
N ALA A 309 -22.20 3.57 -0.15
CA ALA A 309 -21.10 2.62 -0.24
C ALA A 309 -20.84 2.26 -1.71
N PHE A 310 -19.58 2.04 -2.07
CA PHE A 310 -19.22 1.66 -3.44
C PHE A 310 -18.00 0.74 -3.49
N GLU A 311 -17.90 0.01 -4.59
CA GLU A 311 -16.73 -0.78 -4.98
C GLU A 311 -16.45 -0.61 -6.46
N ILE A 312 -15.17 -0.64 -6.83
CA ILE A 312 -14.72 -0.82 -8.21
C ILE A 312 -14.16 -2.23 -8.33
N VAL A 313 -14.79 -3.01 -9.21
CA VAL A 313 -14.38 -4.38 -9.52
C VAL A 313 -13.85 -4.47 -10.93
N VAL A 314 -12.95 -5.44 -11.19
CA VAL A 314 -12.47 -5.74 -12.55
C VAL A 314 -12.72 -7.22 -12.83
N ALA A 315 -13.47 -7.52 -13.87
CA ALA A 315 -13.98 -8.85 -14.17
C ALA A 315 -12.88 -9.92 -14.35
N GLU A 316 -11.72 -9.52 -14.86
CA GLU A 316 -10.58 -10.40 -15.15
C GLU A 316 -9.56 -10.48 -14.01
N ALA A 317 -9.80 -9.81 -12.87
CA ALA A 317 -8.90 -9.91 -11.73
C ALA A 317 -8.92 -11.34 -11.18
N ALA A 318 -7.77 -12.02 -11.24
CA ALA A 318 -7.63 -13.42 -10.88
C ALA A 318 -8.08 -13.69 -9.43
N GLY A 319 -9.10 -14.54 -9.26
CA GLY A 319 -9.57 -15.02 -7.98
C GLY A 319 -10.99 -14.60 -7.62
N THR A 320 -11.48 -15.11 -6.49
CA THR A 320 -12.85 -14.87 -5.98
C THR A 320 -13.11 -13.45 -5.46
N GLN A 321 -12.09 -12.57 -5.51
CA GLN A 321 -12.18 -11.20 -5.00
C GLN A 321 -11.62 -10.22 -6.04
N ASN A 322 -12.50 -9.73 -6.88
CA ASN A 322 -12.22 -8.80 -7.97
C ASN A 322 -12.31 -7.30 -7.56
N ALA A 323 -12.61 -6.99 -6.30
CA ALA A 323 -12.65 -5.62 -5.79
C ALA A 323 -11.24 -5.04 -5.62
N LEU A 324 -10.95 -3.97 -6.35
CA LEU A 324 -9.67 -3.25 -6.33
C LEU A 324 -9.71 -1.97 -5.49
N CYS A 325 -10.89 -1.32 -5.46
CA CYS A 325 -11.15 -0.10 -4.72
C CYS A 325 -12.46 -0.24 -3.99
N GLY A 326 -12.55 0.37 -2.83
CA GLY A 326 -13.81 0.40 -2.12
C GLY A 326 -13.87 1.53 -1.09
N GLY A 327 -15.05 2.13 -0.97
CA GLY A 327 -15.26 3.29 -0.15
C GLY A 327 -16.73 3.49 0.24
N GLY A 328 -16.98 4.66 0.82
CA GLY A 328 -18.29 5.09 1.26
C GLY A 328 -18.24 6.13 2.38
N ARG A 329 -19.42 6.51 2.90
CA ARG A 329 -19.57 7.42 4.02
C ARG A 329 -19.33 6.75 5.38
N TYR A 330 -18.78 7.51 6.32
CA TYR A 330 -18.52 7.07 7.68
C TYR A 330 -18.72 8.23 8.70
N ASP A 331 -19.93 8.77 8.74
CA ASP A 331 -20.29 10.01 9.46
C ASP A 331 -20.12 9.96 10.99
N ALA A 332 -19.93 8.78 11.60
CA ALA A 332 -19.72 8.64 13.04
C ALA A 332 -18.27 8.43 13.45
N LEU A 333 -17.38 8.08 12.52
CA LEU A 333 -16.04 7.60 12.87
C LEU A 333 -15.21 8.65 13.62
N VAL A 334 -15.31 9.93 13.27
CA VAL A 334 -14.58 11.01 13.95
C VAL A 334 -15.06 11.16 15.39
N GLU A 335 -16.37 11.01 15.65
CA GLU A 335 -16.94 11.04 17.02
C GLU A 335 -16.51 9.80 17.81
N GLU A 336 -16.51 8.61 17.21
CA GLU A 336 -16.07 7.35 17.81
C GLU A 336 -14.60 7.39 18.26
N VAL A 337 -13.76 8.15 17.59
CA VAL A 337 -12.35 8.37 18.00
C VAL A 337 -12.16 9.57 18.91
N GLY A 338 -13.24 10.19 19.39
CA GLY A 338 -13.24 11.24 20.42
C GLY A 338 -13.27 12.67 19.88
N GLY A 339 -13.62 12.87 18.61
CA GLY A 339 -13.81 14.20 17.99
C GLY A 339 -15.25 14.71 18.03
N PRO A 340 -15.51 15.88 17.46
CA PRO A 340 -16.86 16.36 17.25
C PRO A 340 -17.58 15.53 16.15
N PRO A 341 -18.93 15.51 16.15
CA PRO A 341 -19.70 14.93 15.05
C PRO A 341 -19.24 15.52 13.70
N THR A 342 -18.69 14.70 12.84
CA THR A 342 -18.06 15.14 11.60
C THR A 342 -18.34 14.13 10.50
N PRO A 343 -19.11 14.51 9.47
CA PRO A 343 -19.35 13.66 8.32
C PRO A 343 -18.05 13.36 7.58
N GLY A 344 -17.91 12.11 7.12
CA GLY A 344 -16.75 11.66 6.37
C GLY A 344 -17.12 10.83 5.15
N MET A 345 -16.38 10.98 4.07
CA MET A 345 -16.47 10.19 2.85
C MET A 345 -15.10 9.88 2.31
N GLY A 346 -14.84 8.62 1.95
CA GLY A 346 -13.54 8.26 1.42
C GLY A 346 -13.52 6.89 0.74
N PHE A 347 -12.35 6.54 0.19
CA PHE A 347 -12.08 5.20 -0.31
C PHE A 347 -10.64 4.80 -0.08
N ALA A 348 -10.38 3.51 -0.18
CA ALA A 348 -9.03 2.98 -0.30
C ALA A 348 -8.95 1.97 -1.45
N LEU A 349 -7.79 1.94 -2.13
CA LEU A 349 -7.44 0.95 -3.15
C LEU A 349 -6.11 0.28 -2.81
N GLY A 350 -6.01 -1.02 -3.13
CA GLY A 350 -4.80 -1.81 -2.90
C GLY A 350 -3.86 -1.73 -4.09
N MET A 351 -2.65 -1.20 -3.88
CA MET A 351 -1.68 -0.93 -4.95
C MET A 351 -1.13 -2.22 -5.58
N GLU A 352 -0.85 -3.24 -4.78
CA GLU A 352 -0.37 -4.55 -5.29
C GLU A 352 -1.39 -5.22 -6.21
N ARG A 353 -2.68 -5.12 -5.87
CA ARG A 353 -3.75 -5.67 -6.72
C ARG A 353 -3.87 -4.91 -8.03
N LEU A 354 -3.74 -3.58 -7.94
CA LEU A 354 -3.78 -2.71 -9.11
C LEU A 354 -2.62 -3.00 -10.06
N LEU A 355 -1.38 -3.10 -9.54
CA LEU A 355 -0.19 -3.50 -10.31
C LEU A 355 -0.34 -4.89 -10.93
N LYS A 356 -0.96 -5.83 -10.21
CA LYS A 356 -1.24 -7.15 -10.77
C LYS A 356 -2.20 -7.07 -11.95
N VAL A 357 -3.30 -6.33 -11.85
CA VAL A 357 -4.25 -6.15 -12.95
C VAL A 357 -3.60 -5.49 -14.15
N LEU A 358 -2.78 -4.45 -13.93
CA LEU A 358 -2.02 -3.81 -15.00
C LEU A 358 -1.11 -4.82 -15.72
N SER A 359 -0.39 -5.64 -14.97
CA SER A 359 0.45 -6.72 -15.51
C SER A 359 -0.37 -7.77 -16.28
N ASP A 360 -1.50 -8.22 -15.73
CA ASP A 360 -2.38 -9.21 -16.36
C ASP A 360 -2.95 -8.67 -17.69
N GLN A 361 -3.27 -7.36 -17.74
CA GLN A 361 -3.74 -6.65 -18.93
C GLN A 361 -2.59 -6.19 -19.86
N LYS A 362 -1.34 -6.49 -19.53
CA LYS A 362 -0.14 -6.08 -20.29
C LYS A 362 -0.04 -4.56 -20.46
N ILE A 363 -0.47 -3.81 -19.46
CA ILE A 363 -0.31 -2.37 -19.39
C ILE A 363 1.03 -2.10 -18.69
N GLU A 364 1.99 -1.62 -19.45
CA GLU A 364 3.30 -1.25 -18.92
C GLU A 364 3.21 0.13 -18.25
N LEU A 365 3.65 0.21 -16.99
CA LEU A 365 3.83 1.45 -16.27
C LEU A 365 5.32 1.83 -16.25
N GLY A 366 5.58 3.08 -16.55
CA GLY A 366 6.92 3.64 -16.63
C GLY A 366 7.62 3.23 -17.93
N GLU A 367 8.19 4.19 -18.61
CA GLU A 367 9.17 3.89 -19.63
C GLU A 367 10.31 3.09 -19.00
N GLY A 368 10.82 2.10 -19.69
CA GLY A 368 11.93 1.25 -19.23
C GLY A 368 13.05 2.08 -18.59
N ARG A 369 14.05 1.45 -18.00
CA ARG A 369 15.17 2.16 -17.34
C ARG A 369 15.68 3.29 -18.23
N VAL A 370 15.50 4.56 -17.81
CA VAL A 370 16.24 5.67 -18.42
C VAL A 370 17.72 5.41 -18.12
N PRO A 371 18.48 4.89 -19.09
CA PRO A 371 19.88 4.59 -18.84
C PRO A 371 20.62 5.90 -18.58
N PRO A 372 21.72 5.86 -17.81
CA PRO A 372 22.61 7.01 -17.73
C PRO A 372 23.04 7.43 -19.14
N LEU A 373 23.20 8.74 -19.37
CA LEU A 373 23.66 9.24 -20.66
C LEU A 373 24.99 8.63 -21.07
N ALA A 374 25.92 8.54 -20.10
CA ALA A 374 27.26 8.04 -20.36
C ALA A 374 27.81 7.20 -19.19
N ALA A 375 28.72 6.28 -19.55
CA ALA A 375 29.61 5.57 -18.63
C ALA A 375 31.06 6.04 -18.85
N LEU A 376 31.76 6.38 -17.77
CA LEU A 376 33.18 6.71 -17.80
C LEU A 376 33.98 5.44 -17.54
N ALA A 377 34.79 5.02 -18.52
CA ALA A 377 35.69 3.88 -18.47
C ALA A 377 37.12 4.40 -18.30
N ALA A 378 37.71 4.23 -17.11
CA ALA A 378 39.02 4.74 -16.77
C ALA A 378 40.01 3.60 -16.46
N LEU A 379 41.21 3.68 -17.01
CA LEU A 379 42.30 2.73 -16.80
C LEU A 379 43.50 3.43 -16.15
N GLY A 380 43.88 2.97 -14.98
CA GLY A 380 44.98 3.56 -14.17
C GLY A 380 44.51 4.68 -13.23
N GLN A 381 45.29 4.95 -12.20
CA GLN A 381 44.88 5.89 -11.14
C GLN A 381 44.73 7.34 -11.60
N SER A 382 45.56 7.79 -12.55
CA SER A 382 45.53 9.15 -13.10
C SER A 382 44.22 9.35 -13.89
N ALA A 383 43.91 8.41 -14.79
CA ALA A 383 42.65 8.41 -15.56
C ALA A 383 41.40 8.34 -14.67
N GLN A 384 41.43 7.54 -13.61
CA GLN A 384 40.32 7.46 -12.63
C GLN A 384 40.07 8.80 -11.94
N ARG A 385 41.12 9.54 -11.55
CA ARG A 385 40.94 10.87 -10.95
C ARG A 385 40.33 11.87 -11.93
N SER A 386 40.78 11.86 -13.20
CA SER A 386 40.26 12.72 -14.26
C SER A 386 38.78 12.34 -14.57
N ALA A 387 38.47 11.06 -14.74
CA ALA A 387 37.13 10.57 -14.94
C ALA A 387 36.20 10.95 -13.78
N PHE A 388 36.65 10.82 -12.53
CA PHE A 388 35.87 11.19 -11.36
C PHE A 388 35.59 12.70 -11.29
N ARG A 389 36.52 13.54 -11.72
CA ARG A 389 36.31 15.00 -11.85
C ARG A 389 35.20 15.29 -12.86
N ILE A 390 35.27 14.69 -14.06
CA ILE A 390 34.25 14.83 -15.13
C ILE A 390 32.88 14.31 -14.63
N LEU A 391 32.84 13.11 -14.02
CA LEU A 391 31.64 12.54 -13.40
C LEU A 391 30.97 13.49 -12.41
N SER A 392 31.79 14.08 -11.52
CA SER A 392 31.31 14.99 -10.48
C SER A 392 30.76 16.30 -11.05
N GLN A 393 31.38 16.83 -12.10
CA GLN A 393 30.91 18.04 -12.77
C GLN A 393 29.60 17.81 -13.53
N LEU A 394 29.49 16.70 -14.26
CA LEU A 394 28.26 16.31 -14.97
C LEU A 394 27.08 16.08 -14.01
N ARG A 395 27.31 15.36 -12.90
CA ARG A 395 26.28 15.13 -11.89
C ARG A 395 25.79 16.41 -11.23
N ARG A 396 26.68 17.39 -10.98
CA ARG A 396 26.28 18.73 -10.49
C ARG A 396 25.41 19.49 -11.47
N LYS A 397 25.53 19.21 -12.77
CA LYS A 397 24.69 19.77 -13.84
C LYS A 397 23.42 18.95 -14.12
N GLY A 398 23.14 17.92 -13.32
CA GLY A 398 21.96 17.05 -13.47
C GLY A 398 22.08 16.01 -14.60
N VAL A 399 23.28 15.84 -15.19
CA VAL A 399 23.51 14.85 -16.26
C VAL A 399 23.73 13.47 -15.64
N PRO A 400 22.90 12.45 -15.95
CA PRO A 400 23.02 11.12 -15.38
C PRO A 400 24.19 10.37 -16.01
N VAL A 401 25.24 10.10 -15.23
CA VAL A 401 26.44 9.41 -15.67
C VAL A 401 26.89 8.39 -14.60
N THR A 402 27.57 7.35 -15.05
CA THR A 402 28.11 6.28 -14.20
C THR A 402 29.61 6.08 -14.45
N MET A 403 30.27 5.29 -13.61
CA MET A 403 31.68 4.96 -13.74
C MET A 403 31.93 3.57 -13.15
N ASP A 404 32.89 2.82 -13.71
CA ASP A 404 33.31 1.56 -13.11
C ASP A 404 34.08 1.80 -11.79
N VAL A 405 33.58 1.22 -10.71
CA VAL A 405 34.19 1.30 -9.38
C VAL A 405 34.93 0.02 -8.99
N MET A 406 34.88 -1.01 -9.85
CA MET A 406 35.47 -2.32 -9.59
C MET A 406 36.89 -2.46 -10.15
N GLY A 407 37.41 -1.46 -10.87
CA GLY A 407 38.72 -1.50 -11.49
C GLY A 407 38.85 -2.58 -12.59
N ARG A 408 37.74 -2.84 -13.33
CA ARG A 408 37.69 -3.89 -14.34
C ARG A 408 38.44 -3.49 -15.63
N SER A 409 38.81 -4.49 -16.44
CA SER A 409 39.41 -4.23 -17.76
C SER A 409 38.47 -3.42 -18.65
N LEU A 410 39.00 -2.67 -19.61
CA LEU A 410 38.23 -1.86 -20.57
C LEU A 410 37.12 -2.68 -21.23
N LYS A 411 37.44 -3.89 -21.69
CA LYS A 411 36.46 -4.81 -22.31
C LYS A 411 35.28 -5.10 -21.37
N SER A 412 35.54 -5.27 -20.07
CA SER A 412 34.49 -5.52 -19.07
C SER A 412 33.69 -4.26 -18.78
N GLN A 413 34.32 -3.09 -18.72
CA GLN A 413 33.65 -1.80 -18.51
C GLN A 413 32.73 -1.48 -19.71
N LEU A 414 33.18 -1.68 -20.96
CA LEU A 414 32.37 -1.50 -22.17
C LEU A 414 31.19 -2.47 -22.23
N ARG A 415 31.38 -3.75 -21.81
CA ARG A 415 30.28 -4.71 -21.73
C ARG A 415 29.22 -4.28 -20.71
N THR A 416 29.65 -3.75 -19.54
CA THR A 416 28.75 -3.20 -18.53
C THR A 416 27.99 -1.99 -19.07
N ALA A 417 28.66 -1.04 -19.70
CA ALA A 417 28.07 0.13 -20.32
C ALA A 417 26.98 -0.26 -21.37
N ASN A 418 27.29 -1.24 -22.20
CA ASN A 418 26.34 -1.76 -23.18
C ASN A 418 25.11 -2.43 -22.53
N ARG A 419 25.33 -3.29 -21.53
CA ARG A 419 24.25 -3.92 -20.76
C ARG A 419 23.37 -2.88 -20.06
N ASP A 420 23.98 -1.84 -19.51
CA ASP A 420 23.29 -0.77 -18.81
C ASP A 420 22.60 0.23 -19.76
N GLY A 421 22.76 0.04 -21.08
CA GLY A 421 22.07 0.80 -22.13
C GLY A 421 22.51 2.26 -22.25
N VAL A 422 23.73 2.60 -21.79
CA VAL A 422 24.21 4.00 -21.89
C VAL A 422 24.39 4.39 -23.36
N ARG A 423 24.10 5.64 -23.69
CA ARG A 423 24.25 6.16 -25.06
C ARG A 423 25.73 6.34 -25.41
N TYR A 424 26.55 6.81 -24.47
CA TYR A 424 27.96 7.07 -24.69
C TYR A 424 28.86 6.36 -23.67
N THR A 425 30.07 5.99 -24.07
CA THR A 425 31.13 5.61 -23.15
C THR A 425 32.31 6.54 -23.35
N VAL A 426 32.76 7.19 -22.27
CA VAL A 426 33.94 8.02 -22.23
C VAL A 426 35.11 7.19 -21.77
N ILE A 427 36.08 6.96 -22.61
CA ILE A 427 37.26 6.11 -22.37
C ILE A 427 38.45 7.04 -22.08
N ILE A 428 39.13 6.77 -20.95
CA ILE A 428 40.31 7.51 -20.55
C ILE A 428 41.33 6.46 -20.07
N GLY A 429 42.41 6.31 -20.80
CA GLY A 429 43.60 5.50 -20.46
C GLY A 429 44.82 6.37 -20.27
N GLU A 430 46.00 5.74 -20.22
CA GLU A 430 47.27 6.45 -20.09
C GLU A 430 47.60 7.27 -21.34
N ASP A 431 47.37 6.71 -22.53
CA ASP A 431 47.60 7.40 -23.81
C ASP A 431 46.66 8.63 -23.97
N GLU A 432 45.40 8.52 -23.54
CA GLU A 432 44.46 9.62 -23.57
C GLU A 432 44.84 10.72 -22.57
N MET A 433 45.38 10.32 -21.38
CA MET A 433 45.85 11.27 -20.38
C MET A 433 47.06 12.06 -20.88
N GLU A 434 48.02 11.39 -21.54
CA GLU A 434 49.18 12.06 -22.12
C GLU A 434 48.82 13.07 -23.21
N ARG A 435 47.79 12.76 -24.03
CA ARG A 435 47.30 13.65 -25.09
C ARG A 435 46.31 14.70 -24.62
N GLY A 436 45.86 14.60 -23.37
CA GLY A 436 44.84 15.53 -22.81
C GLY A 436 43.47 15.36 -23.38
N VAL A 437 43.12 14.17 -23.92
CA VAL A 437 41.83 13.87 -24.55
C VAL A 437 41.12 12.71 -23.87
N ALA A 438 39.84 12.52 -24.20
CA ALA A 438 39.08 11.31 -23.94
C ALA A 438 38.49 10.79 -25.26
N VAL A 439 38.38 9.49 -25.41
CA VAL A 439 37.65 8.90 -26.54
C VAL A 439 36.20 8.69 -26.12
N VAL A 440 35.29 9.39 -26.77
CA VAL A 440 33.85 9.26 -26.56
C VAL A 440 33.28 8.36 -27.65
N ARG A 441 32.69 7.21 -27.24
CA ARG A 441 32.10 6.24 -28.13
C ARG A 441 30.58 6.24 -28.01
N HIS A 442 29.87 6.35 -29.14
CA HIS A 442 28.44 6.08 -29.21
C HIS A 442 28.20 4.57 -29.22
N MET A 443 27.43 4.07 -28.26
CA MET A 443 27.36 2.62 -28.02
C MET A 443 26.54 1.85 -29.05
N LEU A 444 25.54 2.48 -29.69
CA LEU A 444 24.70 1.87 -30.72
C LEU A 444 25.33 2.01 -32.10
N GLU A 445 25.78 3.21 -32.47
CA GLU A 445 26.28 3.51 -33.85
C GLU A 445 27.75 3.14 -34.00
N GLY A 446 28.47 2.97 -32.90
CA GLY A 446 29.90 2.62 -32.93
C GLY A 446 30.82 3.77 -33.29
N GLU A 447 30.28 4.96 -33.55
CA GLU A 447 31.08 6.17 -33.83
C GLU A 447 31.91 6.57 -32.62
N GLN A 448 33.07 7.16 -32.88
CA GLN A 448 34.00 7.62 -31.83
C GLN A 448 34.51 9.02 -32.16
N TRP A 449 34.69 9.80 -31.09
CA TRP A 449 35.23 11.15 -31.17
C TRP A 449 36.35 11.31 -30.14
N GLU A 450 37.39 12.02 -30.48
CA GLU A 450 38.36 12.53 -29.51
C GLU A 450 37.86 13.90 -29.02
N VAL A 451 37.73 14.04 -27.72
CA VAL A 451 37.22 15.25 -27.04
C VAL A 451 38.24 15.66 -25.97
N GLY A 452 38.62 16.91 -25.91
CA GLY A 452 39.51 17.41 -24.86
C GLY A 452 38.96 17.10 -23.46
N LEU A 453 39.82 16.70 -22.54
CA LEU A 453 39.38 16.33 -21.16
C LEU A 453 38.62 17.47 -20.47
N GLU A 454 39.02 18.72 -20.72
CA GLU A 454 38.33 19.88 -20.17
C GLU A 454 37.00 20.18 -20.86
N GLU A 455 36.82 19.78 -22.12
CA GLU A 455 35.63 19.97 -22.94
C GLU A 455 34.57 18.87 -22.78
N CYS A 456 34.95 17.70 -22.22
CA CYS A 456 34.09 16.53 -22.08
C CYS A 456 32.77 16.86 -21.35
N VAL A 457 32.81 17.70 -20.35
CA VAL A 457 31.62 18.08 -19.57
C VAL A 457 30.63 18.85 -20.44
N GLU A 458 31.09 19.86 -21.17
CA GLU A 458 30.23 20.64 -22.04
C GLU A 458 29.73 19.85 -23.26
N TRP A 459 30.58 18.96 -23.77
CA TRP A 459 30.21 18.08 -24.89
C TRP A 459 29.07 17.14 -24.50
N LEU A 460 29.17 16.46 -23.35
CA LEU A 460 28.11 15.57 -22.86
C LEU A 460 26.86 16.31 -22.42
N GLU A 461 27.00 17.50 -21.78
CA GLU A 461 25.84 18.32 -21.43
C GLU A 461 25.02 18.72 -22.67
N ARG A 462 25.67 19.11 -23.77
CA ARG A 462 24.98 19.41 -25.04
C ARG A 462 24.28 18.19 -25.65
N LYS A 463 24.78 16.99 -25.40
CA LYS A 463 24.14 15.73 -25.88
C LYS A 463 22.99 15.27 -24.99
N TYR A 464 22.90 15.80 -23.77
CA TYR A 464 21.82 15.49 -22.81
C TYR A 464 20.59 16.40 -23.00
N ARG A 465 20.80 17.67 -23.29
CA ARG A 465 19.74 18.64 -23.63
C ARG A 465 19.13 18.37 -25.01
#